data_a5045ec750df91cf9ae418d802d4352d
#
_entry.id   a5045ec750df91cf9ae418d802d4352d
#
_cell.length_a   1.000
_cell.length_b   1.000
_cell.length_c   1.000
_cell.angle_alpha   90.00
_cell.angle_beta   90.00
_cell.angle_gamma   90.00
#
_symmetry.space_group_name_H-M   'P 1'
#
loop_
_entity.id
_entity.type
_entity.pdbx_description
1 polymer ?
#
loop_
_entity_poly.entity_id
_entity_poly.type
_entity_poly.pdbx_seq_one_letter_code
_entity_poly.pdbx_strand_id
1 'polypeptide(L)'
;MLLHPLGENTLTKLTNVQDGDVQPNAVDIRLGHLLKVEDRQPFVLSANNDKEHKSTSRVVPDKDGYYMLPAGTYEFTAENKITIGEGEAGFVITRSTLNRNGVFLTSGLYDSGYSGVM
;
A
#
# COMPACT_ATOMS: atom_id res chain seq x y z
N MET A 1 5.29 -20.37 -1.11
CA MET A 1 4.29 -20.52 0.00
C MET A 1 3.90 -19.13 0.47
N LEU A 2 2.61 -18.89 0.60
CA LEU A 2 2.12 -17.65 1.24
C LEU A 2 1.98 -17.88 2.74
N LEU A 3 2.55 -16.96 3.53
CA LEU A 3 2.40 -16.96 4.98
C LEU A 3 1.37 -15.91 5.39
N HIS A 4 0.56 -16.25 6.37
CA HIS A 4 -0.33 -15.25 6.98
C HIS A 4 0.52 -14.26 7.80
N PRO A 5 0.37 -12.93 7.63
CA PRO A 5 1.22 -11.94 8.31
C PRO A 5 1.19 -11.97 9.84
N LEU A 6 0.18 -12.61 10.42
CA LEU A 6 0.05 -12.82 11.87
C LEU A 6 0.05 -14.31 12.24
N GLY A 7 0.47 -15.19 11.32
CA GLY A 7 0.55 -16.63 11.56
C GLY A 7 1.75 -17.01 12.42
N GLU A 8 1.70 -18.22 12.97
CA GLU A 8 2.77 -18.75 13.82
C GLU A 8 4.08 -19.05 13.04
N ASN A 9 3.96 -19.21 11.72
CA ASN A 9 5.08 -19.58 10.84
C ASN A 9 5.78 -18.39 10.18
N THR A 10 5.45 -17.17 10.56
CA THR A 10 6.06 -15.95 10.03
C THR A 10 6.83 -15.20 11.11
N LEU A 11 7.94 -14.58 10.70
CA LEU A 11 8.69 -13.63 11.53
C LEU A 11 8.25 -12.17 11.27
N THR A 12 7.41 -11.97 10.25
CA THR A 12 6.87 -10.66 9.90
C THR A 12 5.92 -10.16 10.99
N LYS A 13 5.96 -8.85 11.26
CA LYS A 13 5.09 -8.17 12.22
C LYS A 13 4.33 -7.05 11.54
N LEU A 14 3.08 -6.90 11.91
CA LEU A 14 2.20 -5.84 11.43
C LEU A 14 1.58 -5.13 12.62
N THR A 15 1.66 -3.80 12.64
CA THR A 15 1.08 -2.98 13.70
C THR A 15 -0.31 -2.47 13.34
N ASN A 16 -1.02 -1.92 14.33
CA ASN A 16 -2.31 -1.26 14.16
C ASN A 16 -3.37 -2.13 13.48
N VAL A 17 -3.36 -3.42 13.76
CA VAL A 17 -4.37 -4.36 13.32
C VAL A 17 -5.53 -4.31 14.31
N GLN A 18 -6.73 -4.10 13.81
CA GLN A 18 -7.95 -4.01 14.61
C GLN A 18 -8.79 -5.26 14.45
N ASP A 19 -9.78 -5.40 15.33
CA ASP A 19 -10.77 -6.46 15.22
C ASP A 19 -11.48 -6.39 13.85
N GLY A 20 -11.57 -7.53 13.18
CA GLY A 20 -12.16 -7.62 11.84
C GLY A 20 -11.18 -7.40 10.68
N ASP A 21 -9.96 -6.93 10.91
CA ASP A 21 -8.95 -6.80 9.86
C ASP A 21 -8.32 -8.13 9.49
N VAL A 22 -8.32 -9.09 10.40
CA VAL A 22 -7.71 -10.41 10.19
C VAL A 22 -8.63 -11.27 9.33
N GLN A 23 -8.13 -11.66 8.17
CA GLN A 23 -8.81 -12.54 7.23
C GLN A 23 -8.12 -13.91 7.20
N PRO A 24 -8.75 -14.97 6.65
CA PRO A 24 -8.16 -16.33 6.68
C PRO A 24 -6.76 -16.46 6.08
N ASN A 25 -6.44 -15.66 5.06
CA ASN A 25 -5.15 -15.75 4.33
C ASN A 25 -4.38 -14.43 4.26
N ALA A 26 -4.89 -13.37 4.85
CA ALA A 26 -4.30 -12.03 4.78
C ALA A 26 -4.77 -11.16 5.94
N VAL A 27 -4.23 -9.96 6.03
CA VAL A 27 -4.71 -8.92 6.94
C VAL A 27 -5.10 -7.70 6.11
N ASP A 28 -6.27 -7.14 6.36
CA ASP A 28 -6.69 -5.89 5.75
C ASP A 28 -5.87 -4.74 6.33
N ILE A 29 -5.28 -3.95 5.47
CA ILE A 29 -4.56 -2.73 5.86
C ILE A 29 -5.47 -1.52 5.67
N ARG A 30 -5.26 -0.50 6.49
CA ARG A 30 -6.08 0.71 6.52
C ARG A 30 -5.41 1.84 5.76
N LEU A 31 -6.21 2.55 4.97
CA LEU A 31 -5.77 3.75 4.27
C LEU A 31 -5.40 4.85 5.27
N GLY A 32 -4.16 5.30 5.24
CA GLY A 32 -3.67 6.43 6.02
C GLY A 32 -3.74 7.74 5.24
N HIS A 33 -2.93 7.88 4.21
CA HIS A 33 -2.89 9.05 3.34
C HIS A 33 -3.07 8.68 1.88
N LEU A 34 -3.67 9.58 1.13
CA LEU A 34 -3.88 9.43 -0.29
C LEU A 34 -3.34 10.67 -1.02
N LEU A 35 -2.50 10.45 -2.00
CA LEU A 35 -1.90 11.49 -2.83
C LEU A 35 -2.31 11.27 -4.29
N LYS A 36 -2.82 12.29 -4.94
CA LYS A 36 -3.03 12.31 -6.39
C LYS A 36 -1.69 12.50 -7.08
N VAL A 37 -1.32 11.59 -7.95
CA VAL A 37 -0.13 11.73 -8.81
C VAL A 37 -0.47 12.60 -10.02
N GLU A 38 0.43 13.50 -10.41
CA GLU A 38 0.24 14.34 -11.58
C GLU A 38 0.43 13.53 -12.87
N ASP A 39 -0.68 13.20 -13.52
CA ASP A 39 -0.69 12.30 -14.67
C ASP A 39 0.00 12.88 -15.91
N ARG A 40 -0.01 14.22 -16.05
CA ARG A 40 0.56 14.92 -17.22
C ARG A 40 2.06 15.17 -17.10
N GLN A 41 2.61 15.09 -15.90
CA GLN A 41 4.05 15.26 -15.69
C GLN A 41 4.78 13.96 -16.04
N PRO A 42 5.87 14.00 -16.82
CA PRO A 42 6.66 12.82 -17.08
C PRO A 42 7.41 12.37 -15.83
N PHE A 43 7.57 11.06 -15.66
CA PHE A 43 8.60 10.49 -14.79
C PHE A 43 9.89 10.37 -15.59
N VAL A 44 10.99 10.88 -15.05
CA VAL A 44 12.30 10.82 -15.70
C VAL A 44 13.21 9.88 -14.93
N LEU A 45 13.83 8.97 -15.66
CA LEU A 45 14.84 8.04 -15.15
C LEU A 45 16.03 8.06 -16.11
N SER A 46 17.19 8.46 -15.62
CA SER A 46 18.43 8.47 -16.42
C SER A 46 19.17 7.14 -16.32
N ALA A 47 20.10 6.93 -17.25
CA ALA A 47 21.00 5.78 -17.23
C ALA A 47 21.92 5.75 -15.99
N ASN A 48 22.14 6.89 -15.35
CA ASN A 48 22.91 7.00 -14.11
C ASN A 48 22.05 6.82 -12.85
N ASN A 49 20.81 6.39 -13.04
CA ASN A 49 19.84 6.19 -11.97
C ASN A 49 19.37 7.49 -11.27
N ASP A 50 19.61 8.65 -11.87
CA ASP A 50 18.99 9.89 -11.44
C ASP A 50 17.51 9.86 -11.77
N LYS A 51 16.69 10.37 -10.86
CA LYS A 51 15.22 10.32 -10.96
C LYS A 51 14.62 11.69 -10.77
N GLU A 52 13.68 12.02 -11.64
CA GLU A 52 12.78 13.16 -11.44
C GLU A 52 11.36 12.61 -11.25
N HIS A 53 10.89 12.69 -10.02
CA HIS A 53 9.59 12.14 -9.64
C HIS A 53 8.46 13.06 -10.08
N LYS A 54 7.33 12.46 -10.39
CA LYS A 54 6.09 13.21 -10.59
C LYS A 54 5.67 13.92 -9.31
N SER A 55 5.09 15.09 -9.45
CA SER A 55 4.48 15.80 -8.33
C SER A 55 3.24 15.06 -7.83
N THR A 56 2.99 15.22 -6.55
CA THR A 56 1.80 14.69 -5.89
C THR A 56 1.09 15.77 -5.12
N SER A 57 -0.22 15.63 -4.93
CA SER A 57 -1.02 16.51 -4.09
C SER A 57 -1.90 15.68 -3.17
N ARG A 58 -2.05 16.13 -1.92
CA ARG A 58 -2.84 15.42 -0.93
C ARG A 58 -4.31 15.45 -1.29
N VAL A 59 -4.95 14.29 -1.22
CA VAL A 59 -6.39 14.16 -1.32
C VAL A 59 -6.97 14.16 0.08
N VAL A 60 -7.95 15.01 0.31
CA VAL A 60 -8.63 15.15 1.59
C VAL A 60 -10.05 14.59 1.45
N PRO A 61 -10.52 13.74 2.36
CA PRO A 61 -11.91 13.29 2.35
C PRO A 61 -12.86 14.48 2.61
N ASP A 62 -14.11 14.31 2.22
CA ASP A 62 -15.16 15.28 2.54
C ASP A 62 -15.46 15.31 4.06
N LYS A 63 -16.39 16.19 4.46
CA LYS A 63 -16.79 16.35 5.87
C LYS A 63 -17.36 15.07 6.52
N ASP A 64 -17.85 14.14 5.70
CA ASP A 64 -18.43 12.87 6.15
C ASP A 64 -17.41 11.72 6.05
N GLY A 65 -16.14 12.01 5.65
CA GLY A 65 -15.06 11.05 5.57
C GLY A 65 -14.99 10.28 4.26
N TYR A 66 -15.72 10.69 3.22
CA TYR A 66 -15.71 10.02 1.93
C TYR A 66 -14.67 10.60 0.96
N TYR A 67 -14.00 9.73 0.25
CA TYR A 67 -13.15 10.09 -0.88
C TYR A 67 -13.92 9.93 -2.18
N MET A 68 -14.12 11.03 -2.90
CA MET A 68 -14.69 11.04 -4.25
C MET A 68 -13.53 11.15 -5.25
N LEU A 69 -13.12 10.03 -5.81
CA LEU A 69 -11.91 9.95 -6.64
C LEU A 69 -12.28 9.85 -8.11
N PRO A 70 -11.91 10.84 -8.95
CA PRO A 70 -11.95 10.68 -10.39
C PRO A 70 -10.94 9.61 -10.84
N ALA A 71 -11.11 9.12 -12.07
CA ALA A 71 -10.12 8.22 -12.66
C ALA A 71 -8.72 8.85 -12.65
N GLY A 72 -7.71 8.06 -12.34
CA GLY A 72 -6.33 8.54 -12.27
C GLY A 72 -5.44 7.65 -11.42
N THR A 73 -4.22 8.12 -11.23
CA THR A 73 -3.20 7.44 -10.44
C THR A 73 -3.10 8.09 -9.06
N TYR A 74 -3.06 7.26 -8.05
CA TYR A 74 -2.97 7.69 -6.66
C TYR A 74 -1.88 6.88 -5.96
N GLU A 75 -1.14 7.53 -5.09
CA GLU A 75 -0.26 6.89 -4.12
C GLU A 75 -0.95 6.88 -2.77
N PHE A 76 -0.89 5.78 -2.06
CA PHE A 76 -1.39 5.72 -0.70
C PHE A 76 -0.33 5.22 0.27
N THR A 77 -0.42 5.65 1.50
CA THR A 77 0.27 5.07 2.64
C THR A 77 -0.74 4.47 3.59
N ALA A 78 -0.40 3.36 4.20
CA ALA A 78 -1.25 2.72 5.18
C ALA A 78 -1.08 3.33 6.57
N GLU A 79 -2.07 3.16 7.43
CA GLU A 79 -1.94 3.43 8.87
C GLU A 79 -1.06 2.37 9.57
N ASN A 80 -0.89 1.23 8.94
CA ASN A 80 -0.11 0.11 9.44
C ASN A 80 1.39 0.30 9.17
N LYS A 81 2.22 -0.22 10.06
CA LYS A 81 3.64 -0.42 9.83
C LYS A 81 3.92 -1.91 9.75
N ILE A 82 4.84 -2.27 8.86
CA ILE A 82 5.26 -3.66 8.68
C ILE A 82 6.75 -3.80 9.01
N THR A 83 7.09 -4.91 9.62
CA THR A 83 8.47 -5.38 9.74
C THR A 83 8.54 -6.74 9.10
N ILE A 84 9.23 -6.84 7.98
CA ILE A 84 9.38 -8.09 7.24
C ILE A 84 10.43 -8.94 7.92
N GLY A 85 10.09 -10.18 8.21
CA GLY A 85 10.98 -11.16 8.79
C GLY A 85 12.12 -11.55 7.86
N GLU A 86 13.23 -12.02 8.44
CA GLU A 86 14.37 -12.47 7.67
C GLU A 86 13.97 -13.66 6.76
N GLY A 87 14.35 -13.59 5.48
CA GLY A 87 14.01 -14.60 4.48
C GLY A 87 12.58 -14.51 3.96
N GLU A 88 11.83 -13.52 4.39
CA GLU A 88 10.45 -13.28 3.94
C GLU A 88 10.39 -12.03 3.04
N ALA A 89 9.31 -11.91 2.29
CA ALA A 89 8.96 -10.70 1.53
C ALA A 89 7.45 -10.53 1.54
N GLY A 90 6.99 -9.30 1.36
CA GLY A 90 5.57 -8.99 1.37
C GLY A 90 5.15 -8.08 0.24
N PHE A 91 3.88 -8.13 -0.11
CA PHE A 91 3.25 -7.21 -1.04
C PHE A 91 1.76 -7.04 -0.69
N VAL A 92 1.17 -6.00 -1.22
CA VAL A 92 -0.25 -5.66 -1.00
C VAL A 92 -1.05 -5.98 -2.25
N ILE A 93 -2.21 -6.56 -2.06
CA ILE A 93 -3.19 -6.78 -3.14
C ILE A 93 -4.52 -6.14 -2.76
N THR A 94 -5.31 -5.79 -3.76
CA THR A 94 -6.65 -5.25 -3.54
C THR A 94 -7.63 -6.33 -3.10
N ARG A 95 -8.59 -5.95 -2.27
CA ARG A 95 -9.78 -6.77 -2.01
C ARG A 95 -10.63 -6.89 -3.28
N SER A 96 -11.36 -7.98 -3.39
CA SER A 96 -12.23 -8.26 -4.54
C SER A 96 -13.24 -7.16 -4.83
N THR A 97 -13.74 -6.46 -3.82
CA THR A 97 -14.64 -5.32 -4.00
C THR A 97 -13.98 -4.18 -4.78
N LEU A 98 -12.73 -3.86 -4.47
CA LEU A 98 -11.99 -2.83 -5.21
C LEU A 98 -11.74 -3.28 -6.65
N ASN A 99 -11.30 -4.52 -6.85
CA ASN A 99 -11.07 -5.06 -8.19
C ASN A 99 -12.31 -5.00 -9.08
N ARG A 100 -13.47 -5.41 -8.54
CA ARG A 100 -14.74 -5.40 -9.29
C ARG A 100 -15.24 -4.00 -9.63
N ASN A 101 -14.76 -2.99 -8.92
CA ASN A 101 -15.07 -1.59 -9.17
C ASN A 101 -13.96 -0.84 -9.93
N GLY A 102 -13.03 -1.57 -10.56
CA GLY A 102 -12.01 -0.99 -11.41
C GLY A 102 -10.88 -0.29 -10.67
N VAL A 103 -10.69 -0.58 -9.39
CA VAL A 103 -9.57 -0.08 -8.61
C VAL A 103 -8.46 -1.13 -8.59
N PHE A 104 -7.36 -0.82 -9.22
CA PHE A 104 -6.20 -1.69 -9.30
C PHE A 104 -5.08 -1.13 -8.44
N LEU A 105 -4.32 -2.02 -7.83
CA LEU A 105 -3.16 -1.66 -7.01
C LEU A 105 -1.90 -2.27 -7.62
N THR A 106 -0.88 -1.45 -7.75
CA THR A 106 0.49 -1.91 -7.97
C THR A 106 1.26 -1.69 -6.68
N SER A 107 1.65 -2.77 -6.04
CA SER A 107 2.49 -2.72 -4.84
C SER A 107 3.95 -2.91 -5.22
N GLY A 108 4.83 -2.17 -4.54
CA GLY A 108 6.23 -2.57 -4.45
C GLY A 108 6.38 -3.85 -3.61
N LEU A 109 7.51 -4.51 -3.74
CA LEU A 109 7.87 -5.60 -2.86
C LEU A 109 8.49 -5.03 -1.57
N TYR A 110 7.99 -5.45 -0.43
CA TYR A 110 8.62 -5.21 0.86
C TYR A 110 9.65 -6.30 1.09
N ASP A 111 10.91 -5.93 1.01
CA ASP A 111 12.02 -6.87 1.11
C ASP A 111 12.29 -7.34 2.54
N SER A 112 13.00 -8.45 2.65
CA SER A 112 13.48 -9.01 3.93
C SER A 112 14.19 -7.94 4.76
N GLY A 113 13.80 -7.81 6.00
CA GLY A 113 14.35 -6.82 6.93
C GLY A 113 13.79 -5.40 6.79
N TYR A 114 12.91 -5.14 5.83
CA TYR A 114 12.22 -3.84 5.75
C TYR A 114 11.42 -3.59 7.03
N SER A 115 11.51 -2.38 7.56
CA SER A 115 10.68 -1.95 8.69
C SER A 115 10.23 -0.50 8.48
N GLY A 116 8.93 -0.29 8.40
CA GLY A 116 8.38 1.04 8.15
C GLY A 116 6.91 1.05 7.81
N VAL A 117 6.46 2.23 7.38
CA VAL A 117 5.09 2.44 6.91
C VAL A 117 4.89 1.76 5.55
N MET A 118 3.72 1.17 5.37
CA MET A 118 3.31 0.57 4.11
C MET A 118 2.72 1.62 3.16
#